data_b0e1fe773714a4e63cc8f2a7f989d8cd
#
_entry.id   b0e1fe773714a4e63cc8f2a7f989d8cd
#
_cell.length_a   1.000
_cell.length_b   1.000
_cell.length_c   1.000
_cell.angle_alpha   90.00
_cell.angle_beta   90.00
_cell.angle_gamma   90.00
#
_symmetry.space_group_name_H-M   'P 1'
#
loop_
_entity.id
_entity.type
_entity.pdbx_description
1 polymer ?
#
loop_
_entity_poly.entity_id
_entity_poly.type
_entity_poly.pdbx_seq_one_letter_code
_entity_poly.pdbx_strand_id
1 'polypeptide(L)'
;MRPITRNAIYVILAVAVVLLALGALPGLLKTGDPYYLTATAATPTGNATAFNASEVTGNRFPYTTAAVERASADEPGRSDPYWRGPVGFKGAFTHSPFDEANALDRQYPNASTDDGTYARHEGTVYRLTVVQEAEG
;
A
#
# COMPACT_ATOMS: atom_id res chain seq x y z
N MET A 1 22.63 41.03 -28.61
CA MET A 1 21.45 40.65 -27.84
C MET A 1 21.21 41.66 -26.72
N ARG A 2 20.00 42.13 -26.62
CA ARG A 2 19.66 43.07 -25.52
C ARG A 2 19.73 42.33 -24.17
N PRO A 3 20.21 42.96 -23.11
CA PRO A 3 20.28 42.33 -21.78
C PRO A 3 18.93 41.81 -21.28
N ILE A 4 17.83 42.51 -21.56
CA ILE A 4 16.46 42.14 -21.17
C ILE A 4 16.07 40.82 -21.83
N THR A 5 16.36 40.61 -23.11
CA THR A 5 16.03 39.38 -23.82
C THR A 5 16.83 38.20 -23.26
N ARG A 6 18.13 38.41 -22.97
CA ARG A 6 18.98 37.39 -22.39
C ARG A 6 18.50 37.00 -20.99
N ASN A 7 18.11 37.96 -20.17
CA ASN A 7 17.60 37.69 -18.83
C ASN A 7 16.26 36.95 -18.89
N ALA A 8 15.39 37.29 -19.86
CA ALA A 8 14.12 36.56 -20.06
C ALA A 8 14.35 35.10 -20.42
N ILE A 9 15.36 34.81 -21.26
CA ILE A 9 15.73 33.43 -21.61
C ILE A 9 16.19 32.66 -20.35
N TYR A 10 17.00 33.26 -19.49
CA TYR A 10 17.45 32.64 -18.25
C TYR A 10 16.28 32.34 -17.29
N VAL A 11 15.35 33.27 -17.17
CA VAL A 11 14.16 33.08 -16.35
C VAL A 11 13.29 31.93 -16.88
N ILE A 12 13.10 31.87 -18.19
CA ILE A 12 12.33 30.77 -18.82
C ILE A 12 13.01 29.43 -18.58
N LEU A 13 14.34 29.36 -18.72
CA LEU A 13 15.09 28.13 -18.47
C LEU A 13 14.99 27.71 -17.00
N ALA A 14 15.09 28.67 -16.09
CA ALA A 14 14.96 28.37 -14.64
C ALA A 14 13.58 27.82 -14.31
N VAL A 15 12.52 28.41 -14.85
CA VAL A 15 11.14 27.93 -14.66
C VAL A 15 10.98 26.52 -15.23
N ALA A 16 11.53 26.27 -16.44
CA ALA A 16 11.47 24.95 -17.06
C ALA A 16 12.17 23.87 -16.19
N VAL A 17 13.33 24.20 -15.62
CA VAL A 17 14.05 23.27 -14.74
C VAL A 17 13.23 22.98 -13.48
N VAL A 18 12.62 23.98 -12.87
CA VAL A 18 11.77 23.80 -11.68
C VAL A 18 10.57 22.91 -12.01
N LEU A 19 9.92 23.14 -13.13
CA LEU A 19 8.76 22.33 -13.54
C LEU A 19 9.17 20.88 -13.80
N LEU A 20 10.33 20.64 -14.41
CA LEU A 20 10.86 19.28 -14.62
C LEU A 20 11.16 18.61 -13.29
N ALA A 21 11.74 19.33 -12.34
CA ALA A 21 12.04 18.80 -11.00
C ALA A 21 10.75 18.42 -10.27
N LEU A 22 9.70 19.26 -10.33
CA LEU A 22 8.40 18.96 -9.74
C LEU A 22 7.73 17.77 -10.41
N GLY A 23 7.88 17.61 -11.72
CA GLY A 23 7.36 16.45 -12.45
C GLY A 23 8.06 15.14 -12.07
N ALA A 24 9.31 15.19 -11.62
CA ALA A 24 10.05 14.02 -11.17
C ALA A 24 9.76 13.65 -9.70
N LEU A 25 9.15 14.55 -8.92
CA LEU A 25 8.88 14.33 -7.51
C LEU A 25 8.09 13.05 -7.21
N PRO A 26 7.00 12.72 -7.94
CA PRO A 26 6.28 11.47 -7.71
C PRO A 26 7.18 10.23 -7.84
N GLY A 27 8.12 10.24 -8.78
CA GLY A 27 9.09 9.17 -8.93
C GLY A 27 10.04 9.04 -7.77
N LEU A 28 10.45 10.15 -7.16
CA LEU A 28 11.30 10.15 -5.98
C LEU A 28 10.58 9.61 -4.76
N LEU A 29 9.27 9.83 -4.66
CA LEU A 29 8.46 9.30 -3.55
C LEU A 29 8.24 7.79 -3.67
N LYS A 30 8.42 7.23 -4.86
CA LYS A 30 8.29 5.80 -5.13
C LYS A 30 9.64 5.11 -5.15
N THR A 31 10.49 5.42 -4.17
CA THR A 31 11.80 4.80 -4.07
C THR A 31 11.73 3.47 -3.31
N GLY A 32 12.58 2.52 -3.72
CA GLY A 32 12.60 1.18 -3.15
C GLY A 32 11.50 0.30 -3.70
N ASP A 33 11.37 -0.90 -3.14
CA ASP A 33 10.33 -1.84 -3.52
C ASP A 33 9.01 -1.50 -2.83
N PRO A 34 7.88 -1.60 -3.53
CA PRO A 34 6.58 -1.31 -2.92
C PRO A 34 6.16 -2.39 -1.93
N TYR A 35 5.29 -2.01 -1.00
CA TYR A 35 4.64 -2.92 -0.06
C TYR A 35 3.22 -3.22 -0.57
N TYR A 36 2.78 -4.44 -0.29
CA TYR A 36 1.42 -4.88 -0.63
C TYR A 36 0.80 -5.56 0.56
N LEU A 37 -0.50 -5.33 0.78
CA LEU A 37 -1.27 -6.21 1.65
C LEU A 37 -1.72 -7.39 0.79
N THR A 38 -1.36 -8.60 1.20
CA THR A 38 -1.60 -9.82 0.44
C THR A 38 -2.56 -10.72 1.18
N ALA A 39 -3.53 -11.29 0.47
CA ALA A 39 -4.46 -12.29 0.97
C ALA A 39 -4.16 -13.62 0.30
N THR A 40 -3.77 -14.60 1.11
CA THR A 40 -3.42 -15.95 0.61
C THR A 40 -4.33 -16.97 1.28
N ALA A 41 -4.95 -17.86 0.50
CA ALA A 41 -5.80 -18.92 1.04
C ALA A 41 -4.98 -19.77 2.02
N ALA A 42 -5.47 -19.92 3.25
CA ALA A 42 -4.77 -20.61 4.31
C ALA A 42 -5.75 -21.10 5.37
N THR A 43 -5.34 -22.12 6.11
CA THR A 43 -6.09 -22.59 7.27
C THR A 43 -5.56 -21.87 8.50
N PRO A 44 -6.43 -21.29 9.35
CA PRO A 44 -5.99 -20.64 10.59
C PRO A 44 -5.19 -21.60 11.46
N THR A 45 -4.07 -21.10 12.02
CA THR A 45 -3.22 -21.88 12.91
C THR A 45 -3.61 -21.67 14.36
N GLY A 46 -3.33 -22.69 15.20
CA GLY A 46 -3.62 -22.63 16.63
C GLY A 46 -5.12 -22.44 16.90
N ASN A 47 -5.46 -21.51 17.76
CA ASN A 47 -6.84 -21.21 18.12
C ASN A 47 -7.41 -20.02 17.35
N ALA A 48 -6.75 -19.57 16.29
CA ALA A 48 -7.18 -18.42 15.53
C ALA A 48 -8.51 -18.71 14.82
N THR A 49 -9.40 -17.72 14.83
CA THR A 49 -10.69 -17.78 14.17
C THR A 49 -10.77 -16.62 13.17
N ALA A 50 -10.98 -16.92 11.88
CA ALA A 50 -11.06 -15.90 10.86
C ALA A 50 -12.25 -14.96 11.12
N PHE A 51 -12.04 -13.65 10.98
CA PHE A 51 -13.13 -12.70 11.01
C PHE A 51 -13.81 -12.66 9.62
N ASN A 52 -15.04 -12.17 9.57
CA ASN A 52 -15.76 -12.04 8.31
C ASN A 52 -15.30 -10.76 7.60
N ALA A 53 -14.72 -10.91 6.40
CA ALA A 53 -14.22 -9.76 5.63
C ALA A 53 -15.32 -8.73 5.31
N SER A 54 -16.60 -9.15 5.26
CA SER A 54 -17.70 -8.22 5.03
C SER A 54 -17.94 -7.24 6.18
N GLU A 55 -17.36 -7.49 7.35
CA GLU A 55 -17.46 -6.60 8.51
C GLU A 55 -16.58 -5.34 8.36
N VAL A 56 -15.59 -5.37 7.47
CA VAL A 56 -14.73 -4.21 7.21
C VAL A 56 -15.19 -3.50 5.95
N THR A 57 -15.12 -2.17 5.98
CA THR A 57 -15.55 -1.37 4.83
C THR A 57 -14.38 -1.02 3.93
N GLY A 58 -14.63 -0.96 2.62
CA GLY A 58 -13.60 -0.57 1.65
C GLY A 58 -13.11 0.87 1.83
N ASN A 59 -13.92 1.74 2.44
CA ASN A 59 -13.51 3.12 2.73
C ASN A 59 -12.46 3.20 3.83
N ARG A 60 -12.54 2.33 4.83
CA ARG A 60 -11.59 2.29 5.95
C ARG A 60 -10.43 1.32 5.69
N PHE A 61 -10.67 0.28 4.91
CA PHE A 61 -9.71 -0.79 4.65
C PHE A 61 -9.56 -1.05 3.16
N PRO A 62 -9.15 -0.03 2.36
CA PRO A 62 -9.04 -0.19 0.91
C PRO A 62 -8.01 -1.25 0.50
N TYR A 63 -6.88 -1.36 1.21
CA TYR A 63 -5.86 -2.38 0.90
C TYR A 63 -6.36 -3.78 1.21
N THR A 64 -6.97 -3.96 2.37
CA THR A 64 -7.54 -5.26 2.78
C THR A 64 -8.63 -5.70 1.82
N THR A 65 -9.56 -4.82 1.51
CA THR A 65 -10.67 -5.12 0.60
C THR A 65 -10.16 -5.50 -0.78
N ALA A 66 -9.23 -4.74 -1.34
CA ALA A 66 -8.65 -5.02 -2.65
C ALA A 66 -7.93 -6.36 -2.67
N ALA A 67 -7.14 -6.66 -1.65
CA ALA A 67 -6.42 -7.94 -1.56
C ALA A 67 -7.39 -9.12 -1.52
N VAL A 68 -8.42 -9.05 -0.68
CA VAL A 68 -9.40 -10.11 -0.52
C VAL A 68 -10.23 -10.31 -1.78
N GLU A 69 -10.66 -9.24 -2.42
CA GLU A 69 -11.45 -9.32 -3.66
C GLU A 69 -10.65 -9.90 -4.83
N ARG A 70 -9.35 -9.69 -4.85
CA ARG A 70 -8.47 -10.19 -5.91
C ARG A 70 -7.95 -11.61 -5.63
N ALA A 71 -8.14 -12.11 -4.41
CA ALA A 71 -7.70 -13.42 -4.01
C ALA A 71 -8.69 -14.51 -4.42
N SER A 72 -8.17 -15.72 -4.63
CA SER A 72 -8.98 -16.92 -4.81
C SER A 72 -8.33 -18.08 -4.04
N ALA A 73 -9.02 -19.22 -3.95
CA ALA A 73 -8.47 -20.40 -3.29
C ALA A 73 -7.15 -20.86 -3.95
N ASP A 74 -6.97 -20.56 -5.24
CA ASP A 74 -5.81 -21.00 -6.03
C ASP A 74 -4.72 -19.93 -6.17
N GLU A 75 -5.06 -18.66 -5.98
CA GLU A 75 -4.13 -17.55 -6.20
C GLU A 75 -4.24 -16.50 -5.11
N PRO A 76 -3.08 -15.96 -4.64
CA PRO A 76 -3.11 -14.86 -3.69
C PRO A 76 -3.60 -13.58 -4.37
N GLY A 77 -4.28 -12.73 -3.60
CA GLY A 77 -4.66 -11.39 -4.03
C GLY A 77 -3.76 -10.35 -3.40
N ARG A 78 -3.46 -9.29 -4.13
CA ARG A 78 -2.66 -8.18 -3.65
C ARG A 78 -3.44 -6.88 -3.71
N SER A 79 -3.22 -6.04 -2.72
CA SER A 79 -3.68 -4.66 -2.76
C SER A 79 -2.91 -3.87 -3.83
N ASP A 80 -3.29 -2.62 -4.03
CA ASP A 80 -2.47 -1.70 -4.79
C ASP A 80 -1.13 -1.49 -4.09
N PRO A 81 -0.05 -1.18 -4.83
CA PRO A 81 1.26 -0.98 -4.22
C PRO A 81 1.30 0.27 -3.35
N TYR A 82 2.10 0.21 -2.29
CA TYR A 82 2.35 1.32 -1.40
C TYR A 82 3.86 1.54 -1.26
N TRP A 83 4.33 2.72 -1.61
CA TRP A 83 5.72 3.10 -1.46
C TRP A 83 5.85 4.01 -0.23
N ARG A 84 6.73 3.63 0.70
CA ARG A 84 6.98 4.42 1.91
C ARG A 84 7.67 5.76 1.60
N GLY A 85 8.32 5.85 0.46
CA GLY A 85 9.10 7.01 0.08
C GLY A 85 10.43 7.09 0.82
N PRO A 86 11.25 8.11 0.51
CA PRO A 86 12.53 8.29 1.20
C PRO A 86 12.30 8.53 2.69
N VAL A 87 13.11 7.91 3.53
CA VAL A 87 13.10 8.00 4.99
C VAL A 87 11.73 7.74 5.66
N GLY A 88 10.83 7.04 4.97
CA GLY A 88 9.50 6.72 5.52
C GLY A 88 8.56 7.91 5.64
N PHE A 89 8.87 9.02 4.99
CA PHE A 89 8.11 10.26 5.09
C PHE A 89 6.64 10.10 4.73
N LYS A 90 6.36 9.36 3.67
CA LYS A 90 4.98 9.14 3.20
C LYS A 90 4.14 8.39 4.22
N GLY A 91 4.73 7.42 4.92
CA GLY A 91 4.03 6.63 5.92
C GLY A 91 3.53 7.43 7.12
N ALA A 92 4.14 8.59 7.39
CA ALA A 92 3.73 9.46 8.49
C ALA A 92 2.47 10.27 8.19
N PHE A 93 2.13 10.46 6.92
CA PHE A 93 1.05 11.37 6.50
C PHE A 93 -0.04 10.72 5.67
N THR A 94 0.12 9.48 5.27
CA THR A 94 -0.85 8.79 4.41
C THR A 94 -1.28 7.46 5.03
N HIS A 95 -2.52 7.06 4.72
CA HIS A 95 -3.00 5.73 5.07
C HIS A 95 -2.17 4.67 4.35
N SER A 96 -1.86 3.57 5.03
CA SER A 96 -0.99 2.52 4.49
C SER A 96 -1.53 1.13 4.80
N PRO A 97 -1.04 0.08 4.10
CA PRO A 97 -1.40 -1.30 4.44
C PRO A 97 -0.94 -1.69 5.85
N PHE A 98 0.10 -1.05 6.37
CA PHE A 98 0.55 -1.27 7.76
C PHE A 98 -0.49 -0.79 8.77
N ASP A 99 -1.14 0.35 8.50
CA ASP A 99 -2.19 0.88 9.36
C ASP A 99 -3.39 -0.06 9.41
N GLU A 100 -3.76 -0.64 8.28
CA GLU A 100 -4.84 -1.60 8.20
C GLU A 100 -4.49 -2.90 8.93
N ALA A 101 -3.29 -3.43 8.73
CA ALA A 101 -2.83 -4.64 9.41
C ALA A 101 -2.84 -4.45 10.93
N ASN A 102 -2.36 -3.32 11.42
CA ASN A 102 -2.37 -3.01 12.84
C ASN A 102 -3.80 -2.84 13.40
N ALA A 103 -4.68 -2.20 12.62
CA ALA A 103 -6.08 -2.03 13.03
C ALA A 103 -6.81 -3.37 13.11
N LEU A 104 -6.58 -4.27 12.14
CA LEU A 104 -7.16 -5.60 12.14
C LEU A 104 -6.66 -6.43 13.32
N ASP A 105 -5.38 -6.34 13.65
CA ASP A 105 -4.79 -7.05 14.79
C ASP A 105 -5.44 -6.59 16.11
N ARG A 106 -5.69 -5.30 16.26
CA ARG A 106 -6.33 -4.77 17.46
C ARG A 106 -7.83 -5.04 17.52
N GLN A 107 -8.50 -5.00 16.37
CA GLN A 107 -9.94 -5.17 16.27
C GLN A 107 -10.34 -6.64 16.34
N TYR A 108 -9.53 -7.53 15.77
CA TYR A 108 -9.80 -8.96 15.72
C TYR A 108 -8.63 -9.78 16.30
N PRO A 109 -8.38 -9.65 17.61
CA PRO A 109 -7.23 -10.35 18.21
C PRO A 109 -7.33 -11.88 18.11
N ASN A 110 -8.56 -12.43 18.08
CA ASN A 110 -8.77 -13.87 17.93
C ASN A 110 -8.49 -14.37 16.50
N ALA A 111 -8.45 -13.48 15.53
CA ALA A 111 -8.13 -13.80 14.15
C ALA A 111 -6.65 -13.55 13.81
N SER A 112 -5.89 -12.98 14.74
CA SER A 112 -4.52 -12.54 14.51
C SER A 112 -3.53 -13.51 15.15
N THR A 113 -2.47 -13.84 14.38
CA THR A 113 -1.35 -14.68 14.83
C THR A 113 -0.05 -14.02 14.39
N ASP A 114 1.08 -14.62 14.74
CA ASP A 114 2.40 -14.18 14.28
C ASP A 114 2.53 -14.25 12.76
N ASP A 115 1.74 -15.12 12.12
CA ASP A 115 1.76 -15.31 10.67
C ASP A 115 0.91 -14.29 9.91
N GLY A 116 0.01 -13.59 10.59
CA GLY A 116 -0.89 -12.61 9.99
C GLY A 116 -2.28 -12.69 10.59
N THR A 117 -3.22 -12.02 9.97
CA THR A 117 -4.62 -12.01 10.38
C THR A 117 -5.46 -12.79 9.39
N TYR A 118 -6.36 -13.62 9.90
CA TYR A 118 -7.20 -14.47 9.05
C TYR A 118 -8.56 -13.83 8.81
N ALA A 119 -8.97 -13.80 7.55
CA ALA A 119 -10.26 -13.25 7.11
C ALA A 119 -11.00 -14.26 6.26
N ARG A 120 -12.32 -14.33 6.42
CA ARG A 120 -13.19 -15.16 5.58
C ARG A 120 -13.89 -14.29 4.56
N HIS A 121 -13.81 -14.70 3.29
CA HIS A 121 -14.49 -14.02 2.20
C HIS A 121 -15.05 -15.06 1.24
N GLU A 122 -16.34 -15.00 0.99
CA GLU A 122 -17.04 -15.93 0.08
C GLU A 122 -16.75 -17.42 0.37
N GLY A 123 -16.69 -17.75 1.66
CA GLY A 123 -16.48 -19.13 2.10
C GLY A 123 -15.01 -19.58 2.13
N THR A 124 -14.09 -18.74 1.73
CA THR A 124 -12.65 -19.05 1.75
C THR A 124 -11.97 -18.23 2.82
N VAL A 125 -11.07 -18.86 3.58
CA VAL A 125 -10.26 -18.18 4.59
C VAL A 125 -8.92 -17.79 3.99
N TYR A 126 -8.55 -16.52 4.18
CA TYR A 126 -7.29 -15.96 3.69
C TYR A 126 -6.45 -15.45 4.84
N ARG A 127 -5.16 -15.62 4.72
CA ARG A 127 -4.18 -15.01 5.63
C ARG A 127 -3.77 -13.67 5.04
N LEU A 128 -3.90 -12.61 5.84
CA LEU A 128 -3.57 -11.26 5.44
C LEU A 128 -2.20 -10.88 6.02
N THR A 129 -1.27 -10.54 5.15
CA THR A 129 0.08 -10.10 5.54
C THR A 129 0.52 -8.94 4.67
N VAL A 130 1.42 -8.11 5.19
CA VAL A 130 2.06 -7.06 4.41
C VAL A 130 3.41 -7.59 3.96
N VAL A 131 3.63 -7.56 2.65
CA VAL A 131 4.88 -8.03 2.04
C VAL A 131 5.50 -6.92 1.21
N GLN A 132 6.82 -6.95 1.09
CA GLN A 132 7.55 -6.06 0.20
C GLN A 132 8.11 -6.90 -0.94
N GLU A 133 7.77 -6.52 -2.18
CA GLU A 133 8.22 -7.26 -3.35
C GLU A 133 8.68 -6.28 -4.43
N ALA A 134 9.73 -6.68 -5.16
CA ALA A 134 10.18 -5.92 -6.31
C ALA A 134 9.07 -5.86 -7.36
N GLU A 135 8.88 -4.68 -7.93
CA GLU A 135 7.97 -4.47 -9.04
C GLU A 135 8.65 -5.05 -10.28
N GLY A 136 8.23 -6.22 -10.68
CA GLY A 136 8.86 -6.95 -11.77
C GLY A 136 8.06 -6.96 -13.02
#